data_dc759d55784acefbfa6c193c53c94145
#
_entry.id   dc759d55784acefbfa6c193c53c94145
#
_cell.length_a   1.000
_cell.length_b   1.000
_cell.length_c   1.000
_cell.angle_alpha   90.00
_cell.angle_beta   90.00
_cell.angle_gamma   90.00
#
_symmetry.space_group_name_H-M   'P 1'
#
loop_
_entity.id
_entity.type
_entity.pdbx_description
1 polymer ?
#
loop_
_entity_poly.entity_id
_entity_poly.type
_entity_poly.pdbx_seq_one_letter_code
_entity_poly.pdbx_strand_id
1 'polypeptide(L)'
;MNTYPKTEKLKSRTTIDSMFREGKSVSKFPLRLVYKKQAFDEGQKLKIGVSVSKKYFKKAVDRNYFKRVLRETYRLNKNLLLDSLEESYAFMLLYQTKERLSYEDINHKTIQLFEKFRLQVKPEIEKDTD
;
A
#
# COMPACT_ATOMS: atom_id res chain seq x y z
N MET A 1 -9.03 13.80 -10.89
CA MET A 1 -8.98 12.39 -11.28
C MET A 1 -7.77 11.71 -10.63
N ASN A 2 -7.99 10.53 -10.05
CA ASN A 2 -6.91 9.83 -9.37
C ASN A 2 -5.96 9.17 -10.37
N THR A 3 -4.67 9.34 -10.15
CA THR A 3 -3.62 8.79 -10.99
C THR A 3 -2.55 8.11 -10.13
N TYR A 4 -1.59 7.46 -10.78
CA TYR A 4 -0.42 6.90 -10.11
C TYR A 4 0.82 7.45 -10.81
N PRO A 5 1.18 8.71 -10.53
CA PRO A 5 2.31 9.36 -11.21
C PRO A 5 3.65 8.81 -10.73
N LYS A 6 4.69 9.06 -11.51
CA LYS A 6 6.05 8.61 -11.19
C LYS A 6 6.53 9.09 -9.83
N THR A 7 6.10 10.28 -9.41
CA THR A 7 6.51 10.86 -8.11
C THR A 7 5.97 10.07 -6.92
N GLU A 8 4.88 9.30 -7.11
CA GLU A 8 4.32 8.46 -6.06
C GLU A 8 4.84 7.03 -6.08
N LYS A 9 5.63 6.65 -7.08
CA LYS A 9 6.18 5.30 -7.17
C LYS A 9 7.36 5.13 -6.24
N LEU A 10 7.27 4.15 -5.36
CA LEU A 10 8.37 3.83 -4.44
C LEU A 10 9.38 2.95 -5.18
N LYS A 11 10.58 3.46 -5.38
CA LYS A 11 11.63 2.76 -6.12
C LYS A 11 12.91 2.55 -5.31
N SER A 12 13.10 3.29 -4.24
CA SER A 12 14.31 3.22 -3.43
C SER A 12 14.43 1.87 -2.73
N ARG A 13 15.41 1.07 -3.11
CA ARG A 13 15.65 -0.23 -2.48
C ARG A 13 16.00 -0.07 -1.00
N THR A 14 16.76 0.97 -0.65
CA THR A 14 17.11 1.24 0.73
C THR A 14 15.88 1.51 1.58
N THR A 15 14.95 2.31 1.06
CA THR A 15 13.69 2.59 1.76
C THR A 15 12.86 1.33 1.90
N ILE A 16 12.76 0.52 0.84
CA ILE A 16 11.98 -0.72 0.86
C ILE A 16 12.56 -1.69 1.90
N ASP A 17 13.89 -1.87 1.92
CA ASP A 17 14.53 -2.75 2.89
C ASP A 17 14.29 -2.26 4.32
N SER A 18 14.40 -0.95 4.54
CA SER A 18 14.12 -0.34 5.85
C SER A 18 12.67 -0.60 6.28
N MET A 19 11.73 -0.52 5.37
CA MET A 19 10.32 -0.75 5.65
C MET A 19 10.06 -2.17 6.14
N PHE A 20 10.71 -3.16 5.52
CA PHE A 20 10.53 -4.55 5.93
C PHE A 20 11.21 -4.89 7.24
N ARG A 21 12.25 -4.13 7.62
CA ARG A 21 12.92 -4.31 8.92
C ARG A 21 12.25 -3.57 10.05
N GLU A 22 11.81 -2.34 9.81
CA GLU A 22 11.39 -1.42 10.87
C GLU A 22 9.94 -0.94 10.72
N GLY A 23 9.33 -1.19 9.58
CA GLY A 23 7.97 -0.71 9.31
C GLY A 23 6.91 -1.48 10.07
N LYS A 24 5.72 -0.90 10.10
CA LYS A 24 4.52 -1.54 10.62
C LYS A 24 3.69 -2.06 9.46
N SER A 25 2.69 -2.86 9.75
CA SER A 25 1.80 -3.34 8.70
C SER A 25 0.38 -3.53 9.20
N VAL A 26 -0.56 -3.46 8.26
CA VAL A 26 -1.93 -3.88 8.44
C VAL A 26 -2.23 -4.93 7.38
N SER A 27 -3.13 -5.84 7.69
CA SER A 27 -3.46 -6.93 6.78
C SER A 27 -4.97 -7.09 6.65
N LYS A 28 -5.37 -7.42 5.43
CA LYS A 28 -6.71 -7.90 5.12
C LYS A 28 -6.52 -8.99 4.08
N PHE A 29 -6.42 -10.23 4.53
CA PHE A 29 -6.04 -11.35 3.65
C PHE A 29 -6.83 -11.32 2.34
N PRO A 30 -6.20 -11.49 1.19
CA PRO A 30 -4.78 -11.83 1.00
C PRO A 30 -3.84 -10.62 0.83
N LEU A 31 -4.27 -9.44 1.16
CA LEU A 31 -3.47 -8.22 1.00
C LEU A 31 -2.81 -7.82 2.31
N ARG A 32 -1.64 -7.20 2.18
CA ARG A 32 -0.91 -6.64 3.29
C ARG A 32 -0.34 -5.29 2.87
N LEU A 33 -0.43 -4.32 3.76
CA LEU A 33 0.13 -2.98 3.55
C LEU A 33 1.21 -2.74 4.60
N VAL A 34 2.46 -2.70 4.15
CA VAL A 34 3.59 -2.34 5.01
C VAL A 34 3.78 -0.83 4.88
N TYR A 35 4.01 -0.13 5.98
CA TYR A 35 4.15 1.31 5.94
C TYR A 35 5.19 1.80 6.95
N LYS A 36 5.80 2.95 6.63
CA LYS A 36 6.78 3.58 7.49
C LYS A 36 6.76 5.09 7.23
N LYS A 37 6.85 5.90 8.28
CA LYS A 37 7.02 7.34 8.13
C LYS A 37 8.32 7.62 7.41
N GLN A 38 8.25 8.46 6.37
CA GLN A 38 9.41 8.75 5.53
C GLN A 38 9.24 10.11 4.88
N ALA A 39 10.21 11.00 5.06
CA ALA A 39 10.23 12.28 4.34
C ALA A 39 10.74 12.06 2.93
N PHE A 40 10.20 12.81 1.98
CA PHE A 40 10.61 12.74 0.58
C PHE A 40 11.06 14.13 0.11
N ASP A 41 12.12 14.13 -0.68
CA ASP A 41 12.72 15.38 -1.16
C ASP A 41 11.77 16.23 -2.00
N GLU A 42 10.86 15.58 -2.73
CA GLU A 42 9.90 16.24 -3.61
C GLU A 42 8.66 16.75 -2.88
N GLY A 43 8.61 16.63 -1.55
CA GLY A 43 7.46 17.05 -0.77
C GLY A 43 6.22 16.17 -0.94
N GLN A 44 6.38 14.96 -1.42
CA GLN A 44 5.27 14.03 -1.58
C GLN A 44 4.73 13.57 -0.23
N LYS A 45 3.41 13.43 -0.14
CA LYS A 45 2.75 12.87 1.05
C LYS A 45 2.92 11.36 1.15
N LEU A 46 3.05 10.69 0.01
CA LEU A 46 3.24 9.25 0.00
C LEU A 46 4.02 8.80 -1.23
N LYS A 47 4.69 7.67 -1.07
CA LYS A 47 5.18 6.87 -2.18
C LYS A 47 4.77 5.44 -1.90
N ILE A 48 4.35 4.73 -2.95
CA ILE A 48 3.83 3.37 -2.80
C ILE A 48 4.40 2.47 -3.88
N GLY A 49 4.78 1.26 -3.48
CA GLY A 49 5.15 0.20 -4.39
C GLY A 49 4.18 -0.96 -4.24
N VAL A 50 4.17 -1.85 -5.22
CA VAL A 50 3.37 -3.07 -5.20
C VAL A 50 4.28 -4.26 -5.39
N SER A 51 3.92 -5.40 -4.78
CA SER A 51 4.74 -6.61 -4.88
C SER A 51 3.88 -7.86 -4.93
N VAL A 52 4.26 -8.78 -5.82
CA VAL A 52 3.69 -10.12 -5.91
C VAL A 52 4.86 -11.08 -5.99
N SER A 53 5.01 -11.93 -4.96
CA SER A 53 6.17 -12.79 -4.81
C SER A 53 6.15 -13.99 -5.75
N LYS A 54 7.35 -14.44 -6.18
CA LYS A 54 7.54 -15.69 -6.90
C LYS A 54 7.05 -16.89 -6.09
N LYS A 55 6.99 -16.76 -4.79
CA LYS A 55 6.46 -17.81 -3.91
C LYS A 55 5.02 -18.16 -4.27
N TYR A 56 4.23 -17.18 -4.68
CA TYR A 56 2.82 -17.38 -5.00
C TYR A 56 2.57 -17.56 -6.49
N PHE A 57 3.29 -16.84 -7.34
CA PHE A 57 3.16 -16.94 -8.79
C PHE A 57 4.54 -17.01 -9.43
N LYS A 58 4.88 -18.18 -9.96
CA LYS A 58 6.19 -18.42 -10.56
C LYS A 58 6.38 -17.68 -11.88
N LYS A 59 5.31 -17.54 -12.67
CA LYS A 59 5.38 -16.89 -13.98
C LYS A 59 5.34 -15.39 -13.84
N ALA A 60 6.26 -14.71 -14.54
CA ALA A 60 6.31 -13.23 -14.52
C ALA A 60 5.03 -12.61 -15.05
N VAL A 61 4.39 -13.23 -16.05
CA VAL A 61 3.16 -12.72 -16.64
C VAL A 61 2.05 -12.65 -15.60
N ASP A 62 1.95 -13.64 -14.73
CA ASP A 62 0.96 -13.66 -13.66
C ASP A 62 1.26 -12.60 -12.61
N ARG A 63 2.52 -12.49 -12.19
CA ARG A 63 2.90 -11.46 -11.22
C ARG A 63 2.63 -10.06 -11.76
N ASN A 64 2.95 -9.82 -13.03
CA ASN A 64 2.71 -8.53 -13.65
C ASN A 64 1.23 -8.19 -13.73
N TYR A 65 0.39 -9.19 -13.98
CA TYR A 65 -1.05 -8.99 -13.99
C TYR A 65 -1.55 -8.52 -12.62
N PHE A 66 -1.18 -9.21 -11.55
CA PHE A 66 -1.64 -8.84 -10.21
C PHE A 66 -1.02 -7.55 -9.72
N LYS A 67 0.23 -7.25 -10.09
CA LYS A 67 0.82 -5.94 -9.79
C LYS A 67 0.01 -4.82 -10.45
N ARG A 68 -0.43 -5.01 -11.69
CA ARG A 68 -1.25 -4.02 -12.40
C ARG A 68 -2.58 -3.84 -11.70
N VAL A 69 -3.22 -4.93 -11.26
CA VAL A 69 -4.46 -4.84 -10.50
C VAL A 69 -4.26 -4.06 -9.19
N LEU A 70 -3.18 -4.34 -8.47
CA LEU A 70 -2.88 -3.61 -7.23
C LEU A 70 -2.67 -2.12 -7.47
N ARG A 71 -1.96 -1.75 -8.54
CA ARG A 71 -1.78 -0.34 -8.90
C ARG A 71 -3.12 0.33 -9.22
N GLU A 72 -3.98 -0.39 -9.92
CA GLU A 72 -5.30 0.13 -10.29
C GLU A 72 -6.19 0.32 -9.06
N THR A 73 -6.23 -0.65 -8.15
CA THR A 73 -7.02 -0.53 -6.93
C THR A 73 -6.48 0.57 -6.02
N TYR A 74 -5.15 0.75 -5.97
CA TYR A 74 -4.56 1.89 -5.28
C TYR A 74 -5.03 3.21 -5.91
N ARG A 75 -4.91 3.31 -7.23
CA ARG A 75 -5.28 4.54 -7.95
C ARG A 75 -6.72 4.95 -7.66
N LEU A 76 -7.63 3.98 -7.66
CA LEU A 76 -9.04 4.25 -7.41
C LEU A 76 -9.32 4.66 -5.97
N ASN A 77 -8.54 4.18 -5.02
CA ASN A 77 -8.84 4.34 -3.60
C ASN A 77 -7.79 5.15 -2.85
N LYS A 78 -6.89 5.83 -3.55
CA LYS A 78 -5.77 6.51 -2.90
C LYS A 78 -6.19 7.63 -1.96
N ASN A 79 -7.36 8.23 -2.16
CA ASN A 79 -7.86 9.26 -1.27
C ASN A 79 -8.11 8.74 0.13
N LEU A 80 -8.43 7.45 0.27
CA LEU A 80 -8.59 6.84 1.59
C LEU A 80 -7.28 6.87 2.38
N LEU A 81 -6.14 6.78 1.68
CA LEU A 81 -4.83 6.93 2.32
C LEU A 81 -4.49 8.39 2.52
N LEU A 82 -4.58 9.20 1.45
CA LEU A 82 -4.17 10.60 1.48
C LEU A 82 -4.91 11.41 2.54
N ASP A 83 -6.21 11.20 2.66
CA ASP A 83 -7.04 11.95 3.59
C ASP A 83 -6.71 11.66 5.06
N SER A 84 -6.05 10.55 5.33
CA SER A 84 -5.67 10.16 6.69
C SER A 84 -4.24 10.56 7.04
N LEU A 85 -3.45 11.08 6.10
CA LEU A 85 -2.04 11.35 6.33
C LEU A 85 -1.80 12.75 6.82
N GLU A 86 -1.18 12.87 8.01
CA GLU A 86 -0.66 14.14 8.51
C GLU A 86 0.82 14.27 8.21
N GLU A 87 1.50 13.13 8.07
CA GLU A 87 2.93 13.08 7.74
C GLU A 87 3.13 12.26 6.48
N SER A 88 4.34 12.29 5.93
CA SER A 88 4.68 11.52 4.74
C SER A 88 4.97 10.07 5.09
N TYR A 89 4.50 9.15 4.24
CA TYR A 89 4.67 7.72 4.43
C TYR A 89 5.16 7.03 3.17
N ALA A 90 5.96 5.99 3.37
CA ALA A 90 6.26 5.01 2.33
C ALA A 90 5.38 3.78 2.56
N PHE A 91 4.83 3.23 1.49
CA PHE A 91 3.94 2.07 1.53
C PHE A 91 4.40 0.98 0.58
N MET A 92 4.18 -0.29 0.97
CA MET A 92 4.28 -1.43 0.07
C MET A 92 3.01 -2.24 0.17
N LEU A 93 2.33 -2.41 -0.96
CA LEU A 93 1.09 -3.18 -1.05
C LEU A 93 1.43 -4.57 -1.60
N LEU A 94 1.14 -5.61 -0.83
CA LEU A 94 1.53 -6.98 -1.13
C LEU A 94 0.32 -7.87 -1.38
N TYR A 95 0.41 -8.74 -2.38
CA TYR A 95 -0.57 -9.78 -2.66
C TYR A 95 0.02 -11.11 -2.21
N GLN A 96 -0.62 -11.78 -1.24
CA GLN A 96 0.00 -12.90 -0.54
C GLN A 96 -0.87 -14.15 -0.54
N THR A 97 -1.20 -14.66 -1.73
CA THR A 97 -1.89 -15.91 -1.90
C THR A 97 -1.67 -16.46 -3.30
N LYS A 98 -1.78 -17.77 -3.45
CA LYS A 98 -1.78 -18.44 -4.75
C LYS A 98 -3.13 -18.32 -5.45
N GLU A 99 -4.18 -17.95 -4.72
CA GLU A 99 -5.51 -17.82 -5.28
C GLU A 99 -5.58 -16.62 -6.21
N ARG A 100 -6.31 -16.79 -7.31
CA ARG A 100 -6.49 -15.73 -8.31
C ARG A 100 -7.82 -15.05 -8.06
N LEU A 101 -7.82 -14.06 -7.18
CA LEU A 101 -9.03 -13.31 -6.89
C LEU A 101 -9.40 -12.42 -8.07
N SER A 102 -10.70 -12.15 -8.22
CA SER A 102 -11.18 -11.23 -9.22
C SER A 102 -10.73 -9.79 -8.90
N TYR A 103 -10.74 -8.94 -9.92
CA TYR A 103 -10.46 -7.51 -9.73
C TYR A 103 -11.38 -6.91 -8.66
N GLU A 104 -12.66 -7.26 -8.71
CA GLU A 104 -13.64 -6.73 -7.77
C GLU A 104 -13.34 -7.14 -6.34
N ASP A 105 -12.95 -8.40 -6.13
CA ASP A 105 -12.58 -8.88 -4.81
C ASP A 105 -11.32 -8.18 -4.29
N ILE A 106 -10.32 -8.01 -5.16
CA ILE A 106 -9.09 -7.31 -4.78
C ILE A 106 -9.39 -5.86 -4.45
N ASN A 107 -10.23 -5.20 -5.23
CA ASN A 107 -10.61 -3.82 -4.95
C ASN A 107 -11.32 -3.70 -3.60
N HIS A 108 -12.21 -4.61 -3.32
CA HIS A 108 -12.94 -4.65 -2.03
C HIS A 108 -11.96 -4.80 -0.86
N LYS A 109 -11.00 -5.72 -0.99
CA LYS A 109 -9.99 -5.93 0.03
C LYS A 109 -9.07 -4.71 0.18
N THR A 110 -8.75 -4.04 -0.93
CA THR A 110 -7.95 -2.82 -0.91
C THR A 110 -8.63 -1.73 -0.09
N ILE A 111 -9.92 -1.53 -0.33
CA ILE A 111 -10.72 -0.55 0.43
C ILE A 111 -10.68 -0.87 1.92
N GLN A 112 -10.94 -2.13 2.27
CA GLN A 112 -10.94 -2.56 3.67
C GLN A 112 -9.56 -2.39 4.31
N LEU A 113 -8.51 -2.68 3.56
CA LEU A 113 -7.13 -2.56 4.03
C LEU A 113 -6.77 -1.10 4.31
N PHE A 114 -7.12 -0.19 3.40
CA PHE A 114 -6.84 1.24 3.56
C PHE A 114 -7.65 1.83 4.70
N GLU A 115 -8.89 1.40 4.88
CA GLU A 115 -9.71 1.81 6.02
C GLU A 115 -9.08 1.33 7.33
N LYS A 116 -8.55 0.12 7.33
CA LYS A 116 -7.89 -0.43 8.52
C LYS A 116 -6.62 0.36 8.86
N PHE A 117 -5.84 0.76 7.86
CA PHE A 117 -4.69 1.63 8.07
C PHE A 117 -5.12 2.96 8.68
N ARG A 118 -6.16 3.56 8.12
CA ARG A 118 -6.67 4.84 8.58
C ARG A 118 -7.07 4.79 10.05
N LEU A 119 -7.76 3.72 10.45
CA LEU A 119 -8.17 3.54 11.84
C LEU A 119 -6.99 3.28 12.77
N GLN A 120 -5.93 2.66 12.27
CA GLN A 120 -4.74 2.39 13.07
C GLN A 120 -3.94 3.66 13.35
N VAL A 121 -3.95 4.61 12.44
CA VAL A 121 -3.22 5.88 12.59
C VAL A 121 -4.02 6.91 13.38
N LYS A 122 -5.32 7.02 13.13
CA LYS A 122 -6.22 8.00 13.75
C LYS A 122 -6.43 7.86 15.26
N PRO A 123 -6.55 6.65 15.82
CA PRO A 123 -6.85 6.53 17.26
C PRO A 123 -5.85 7.21 18.18
N GLU A 124 -4.59 7.34 17.78
CA GLU A 124 -3.58 8.03 18.58
C GLU A 124 -3.89 9.52 18.68
N ILE A 125 -4.40 10.11 17.60
CA ILE A 125 -4.78 11.52 17.55
C ILE A 125 -6.02 11.77 18.39
N GLU A 126 -7.00 10.89 18.30
CA GLU A 126 -8.25 11.01 19.07
C GLU A 126 -8.02 10.84 20.56
N LYS A 127 -7.08 9.96 20.95
CA LYS A 127 -6.72 9.79 22.36
C LYS A 127 -6.05 11.03 22.93
N ASP A 128 -5.28 11.74 22.12
CA ASP A 128 -4.57 12.93 22.55
C ASP A 128 -5.49 14.13 22.74
N THR A 129 -6.67 14.10 22.16
CA THR A 129 -7.65 15.19 22.27
C THR A 129 -8.62 15.02 23.44
N ASP A 130 -8.58 13.86 24.08
CA ASP A 130 -9.41 13.60 25.25
C ASP A 130 -8.62 13.91 26.53
#